data_04fca501d64b49a7c4e2dfe70081f803
#
_entry.id   04fca501d64b49a7c4e2dfe70081f803
#
_cell.length_a   1.000
_cell.length_b   1.000
_cell.length_c   1.000
_cell.angle_alpha   90.00
_cell.angle_beta   90.00
_cell.angle_gamma   90.00
#
_symmetry.space_group_name_H-M   'P 1'
#
loop_
_entity.id
_entity.type
_entity.pdbx_description
1 polymer ?
#
loop_
_entity_poly.entity_id
_entity_poly.type
_entity_poly.pdbx_seq_one_letter_code
_entity_poly.pdbx_strand_id
1 'polypeptide(L)'
;SLSCCYSASRQLAGGCLFSIRIFAEETPTMLQIGKTLVSLDVIESKFVCDLDKCKGECCVAGDSGAPLEESETIEIAAAYPLVKDMLQPEGIESVETYGTHTIDSDGDLVTPLIGGNRECAYTIFENGIATCALEKAYFQGKISFRKPVSCHLYPIRIQKLKNFDAVNYDRWDVCSAACKLGEQLKVPVYKFLKDALIRKYGPEWYNELSLAAEMYLKSKED
;
A
#
# COMPACT_ATOMS: atom_id res chain seq x y z
N SER A 1 -39.78 -4.84 9.76
CA SER A 1 -38.31 -4.75 9.63
C SER A 1 -37.90 -3.29 9.71
N LEU A 2 -37.34 -2.90 10.85
CA LEU A 2 -36.86 -1.56 11.14
C LEU A 2 -35.36 -1.52 10.86
N SER A 3 -34.97 -0.78 9.81
CA SER A 3 -33.60 -0.41 9.49
C SER A 3 -33.06 0.50 10.59
N CYS A 4 -32.05 0.05 11.33
CA CYS A 4 -31.39 0.83 12.37
C CYS A 4 -30.13 1.47 11.78
N CYS A 5 -30.24 2.72 11.31
CA CYS A 5 -29.09 3.54 10.98
C CYS A 5 -28.54 4.17 12.26
N TYR A 6 -27.37 3.73 12.72
CA TYR A 6 -26.67 4.42 13.80
C TYR A 6 -25.83 5.56 13.20
N SER A 7 -26.25 6.79 13.45
CA SER A 7 -25.50 8.00 13.10
C SER A 7 -24.93 8.57 14.38
N ALA A 8 -23.62 8.43 14.59
CA ALA A 8 -22.92 9.13 15.67
C ALA A 8 -22.25 10.37 15.10
N SER A 9 -22.82 11.54 15.35
CA SER A 9 -22.20 12.82 15.07
C SER A 9 -21.58 13.39 16.35
N ARG A 10 -20.27 13.59 16.35
CA ARG A 10 -19.58 14.33 17.41
C ARG A 10 -19.06 15.63 16.83
N GLN A 11 -19.52 16.74 17.38
CA GLN A 11 -19.03 18.07 17.03
C GLN A 11 -17.73 18.32 17.79
N LEU A 12 -16.62 18.35 17.07
CA LEU A 12 -15.37 18.90 17.59
C LEU A 12 -15.37 20.40 17.36
N ALA A 13 -14.89 21.16 18.34
CA ALA A 13 -14.80 22.62 18.27
C ALA A 13 -13.89 23.00 17.09
N GLY A 14 -14.52 23.45 15.97
CA GLY A 14 -13.80 23.81 14.75
C GLY A 14 -14.55 23.52 13.46
N GLY A 15 -15.83 23.23 13.48
CA GLY A 15 -16.74 23.43 12.34
C GLY A 15 -16.63 22.47 11.15
N CYS A 16 -16.05 21.28 11.28
CA CYS A 16 -16.10 20.26 10.23
C CYS A 16 -17.02 19.10 10.67
N LEU A 17 -18.13 18.92 9.98
CA LEU A 17 -19.05 17.79 10.18
C LEU A 17 -18.50 16.57 9.47
N PHE A 18 -17.93 15.62 10.22
CA PHE A 18 -17.57 14.31 9.69
C PHE A 18 -18.79 13.37 9.74
N SER A 19 -19.13 12.77 8.63
CA SER A 19 -20.22 11.81 8.54
C SER A 19 -19.63 10.40 8.40
N ILE A 20 -19.55 9.66 9.51
CA ILE A 20 -19.20 8.24 9.49
C ILE A 20 -20.52 7.48 9.28
N ARG A 21 -20.62 6.76 8.16
CA ARG A 21 -21.75 5.86 7.90
C ARG A 21 -21.29 4.42 8.05
N ILE A 22 -21.95 3.72 8.99
CA ILE A 22 -21.81 2.26 9.14
C ILE A 22 -23.05 1.64 8.48
N PHE A 23 -22.85 0.87 7.42
CA PHE A 23 -23.92 0.15 6.76
C PHE A 23 -24.08 -1.21 7.46
N ALA A 24 -25.23 -1.40 8.13
CA ALA A 24 -25.59 -2.64 8.81
C ALA A 24 -26.79 -3.30 8.15
N GLU A 25 -26.51 -4.26 7.28
CA GLU A 25 -27.29 -5.48 7.15
C GLU A 25 -26.26 -6.58 6.90
N GLU A 26 -26.12 -7.54 7.84
CA GLU A 26 -25.07 -8.55 7.93
C GLU A 26 -23.66 -7.94 8.07
N THR A 27 -23.10 -7.91 9.27
CA THR A 27 -21.79 -7.39 9.69
C THR A 27 -21.11 -6.44 8.68
N PRO A 28 -20.90 -5.16 9.01
CA PRO A 28 -20.33 -4.21 8.07
C PRO A 28 -18.99 -4.75 7.53
N THR A 29 -18.89 -4.90 6.23
CA THR A 29 -17.68 -5.39 5.58
C THR A 29 -16.71 -4.26 5.22
N MET A 30 -17.18 -3.02 5.28
CA MET A 30 -16.42 -1.83 4.88
C MET A 30 -16.78 -0.60 5.73
N LEU A 31 -15.80 0.28 5.94
CA LEU A 31 -15.97 1.61 6.47
C LEU A 31 -15.82 2.64 5.35
N GLN A 32 -16.70 3.65 5.33
CA GLN A 32 -16.54 4.79 4.42
C GLN A 32 -15.81 5.92 5.14
N ILE A 33 -14.69 6.38 4.57
CA ILE A 33 -13.92 7.54 5.03
C ILE A 33 -13.75 8.48 3.83
N GLY A 34 -14.42 9.61 3.85
CA GLY A 34 -14.45 10.51 2.72
C GLY A 34 -14.89 9.82 1.42
N LYS A 35 -14.01 9.80 0.44
CA LYS A 35 -14.20 9.10 -0.86
C LYS A 35 -13.52 7.73 -0.91
N THR A 36 -13.30 7.08 0.22
CA THR A 36 -12.73 5.73 0.28
C THR A 36 -13.68 4.76 0.96
N LEU A 37 -13.65 3.50 0.50
CA LEU A 37 -14.29 2.35 1.12
C LEU A 37 -13.20 1.44 1.65
N VAL A 38 -13.04 1.40 2.96
CA VAL A 38 -11.97 0.65 3.63
C VAL A 38 -12.52 -0.68 4.12
N SER A 39 -11.94 -1.78 3.66
CA SER A 39 -12.26 -3.13 4.14
C SER A 39 -11.93 -3.24 5.64
N LEU A 40 -12.78 -3.93 6.41
CA LEU A 40 -12.51 -4.22 7.82
C LEU A 40 -11.24 -5.05 8.03
N ASP A 41 -10.84 -5.84 7.05
CA ASP A 41 -9.55 -6.55 7.07
C ASP A 41 -8.35 -5.61 7.26
N VAL A 42 -8.43 -4.37 6.77
CA VAL A 42 -7.39 -3.34 6.97
C VAL A 42 -7.26 -2.96 8.45
N ILE A 43 -8.33 -3.08 9.22
CA ILE A 43 -8.37 -2.75 10.65
C ILE A 43 -8.06 -3.98 11.50
N GLU A 44 -8.63 -5.12 11.16
CA GLU A 44 -8.60 -6.35 11.97
C GLU A 44 -7.33 -7.16 11.77
N SER A 45 -6.84 -7.25 10.53
CA SER A 45 -5.65 -8.06 10.22
C SER A 45 -4.40 -7.46 10.84
N LYS A 46 -3.53 -8.34 11.33
CA LYS A 46 -2.23 -7.98 11.91
C LYS A 46 -1.13 -8.22 10.89
N PHE A 47 -0.18 -7.27 10.83
CA PHE A 47 0.91 -7.36 9.87
C PHE A 47 2.11 -6.53 10.34
N VAL A 48 3.28 -7.15 10.30
CA VAL A 48 4.58 -6.45 10.42
C VAL A 48 5.54 -7.15 9.48
N CYS A 49 6.13 -6.43 8.52
CA CYS A 49 7.03 -7.01 7.54
C CYS A 49 8.23 -7.71 8.22
N ASP A 50 8.50 -8.95 7.81
CA ASP A 50 9.61 -9.78 8.32
C ASP A 50 10.54 -10.12 7.14
N LEU A 51 11.43 -9.18 6.82
CA LEU A 51 12.39 -9.32 5.70
C LEU A 51 13.39 -10.47 5.92
N ASP A 52 13.71 -10.79 7.17
CA ASP A 52 14.60 -11.91 7.48
C ASP A 52 14.00 -13.26 7.08
N LYS A 53 12.68 -13.35 7.05
CA LYS A 53 11.93 -14.54 6.64
C LYS A 53 11.55 -14.53 5.17
N CYS A 54 10.89 -13.46 4.70
CA CYS A 54 10.38 -13.41 3.33
C CYS A 54 11.44 -13.01 2.30
N LYS A 55 12.62 -12.52 2.74
CA LYS A 55 13.72 -12.10 1.85
C LYS A 55 13.35 -11.07 0.79
N GLY A 56 12.25 -10.33 1.00
CA GLY A 56 11.78 -9.32 0.04
C GLY A 56 11.06 -9.90 -1.17
N GLU A 57 10.45 -11.08 -1.03
CA GLU A 57 9.78 -11.82 -2.10
C GLU A 57 8.76 -10.98 -2.88
N CYS A 58 8.12 -9.99 -2.26
CA CYS A 58 7.21 -9.08 -2.93
C CYS A 58 7.86 -8.21 -4.04
N CYS A 59 9.19 -8.10 -4.08
CA CYS A 59 9.93 -7.45 -5.15
C CYS A 59 10.31 -8.43 -6.28
N VAL A 60 10.19 -9.74 -6.03
CA VAL A 60 10.66 -10.83 -6.91
C VAL A 60 9.49 -11.57 -7.55
N ALA A 61 8.50 -11.93 -6.74
CA ALA A 61 7.33 -12.66 -7.20
C ALA A 61 6.27 -11.72 -7.76
N GLY A 62 5.50 -12.19 -8.73
CA GLY A 62 4.39 -11.48 -9.34
C GLY A 62 4.44 -11.55 -10.86
N ASP A 63 3.27 -11.48 -11.48
CA ASP A 63 3.09 -11.59 -12.93
C ASP A 63 3.17 -10.22 -13.63
N SER A 64 3.19 -9.12 -12.85
CA SER A 64 3.30 -7.75 -13.33
C SER A 64 4.21 -6.92 -12.43
N GLY A 65 4.69 -5.79 -12.95
CA GLY A 65 5.44 -4.80 -12.18
C GLY A 65 4.59 -4.09 -11.12
N ALA A 66 5.23 -3.25 -10.34
CA ALA A 66 4.51 -2.45 -9.35
C ALA A 66 3.60 -1.43 -10.05
N PRO A 67 2.29 -1.41 -9.74
CA PRO A 67 1.37 -0.39 -10.27
C PRO A 67 1.83 1.03 -9.91
N LEU A 68 1.72 1.94 -10.87
CA LEU A 68 2.16 3.33 -10.77
C LEU A 68 0.97 4.29 -10.92
N GLU A 69 1.04 5.39 -10.20
CA GLU A 69 0.24 6.54 -10.53
C GLU A 69 0.88 7.32 -11.69
N GLU A 70 0.07 8.03 -12.46
CA GLU A 70 0.56 8.79 -13.62
C GLU A 70 1.66 9.79 -13.24
N SER A 71 1.53 10.46 -12.09
CA SER A 71 2.56 11.35 -11.55
C SER A 71 3.89 10.64 -11.21
N GLU A 72 3.84 9.39 -10.80
CA GLU A 72 5.02 8.62 -10.41
C GLU A 72 5.91 8.26 -11.60
N THR A 73 5.35 8.23 -12.83
CA THR A 73 6.14 7.97 -14.04
C THR A 73 7.20 9.03 -14.27
N ILE A 74 6.86 10.30 -13.99
CA ILE A 74 7.78 11.45 -14.11
C ILE A 74 8.86 11.36 -13.02
N GLU A 75 8.46 11.02 -11.79
CA GLU A 75 9.40 10.92 -10.67
C GLU A 75 10.40 9.78 -10.87
N ILE A 76 9.95 8.61 -11.36
CA ILE A 76 10.82 7.48 -11.67
C ILE A 76 11.77 7.82 -12.82
N ALA A 77 11.27 8.48 -13.87
CA ALA A 77 12.13 8.91 -14.98
C ALA A 77 13.24 9.86 -14.53
N ALA A 78 12.92 10.80 -13.64
CA ALA A 78 13.91 11.70 -13.06
C ALA A 78 14.88 10.98 -12.09
N ALA A 79 14.42 9.95 -11.38
CA ALA A 79 15.24 9.19 -10.43
C ALA A 79 16.19 8.20 -11.12
N TYR A 80 15.80 7.63 -12.27
CA TYR A 80 16.53 6.55 -12.93
C TYR A 80 18.03 6.85 -13.16
N PRO A 81 18.44 8.01 -13.71
CA PRO A 81 19.87 8.30 -13.90
C PRO A 81 20.68 8.28 -12.61
N LEU A 82 20.04 8.54 -11.46
CA LEU A 82 20.68 8.63 -10.15
C LEU A 82 20.75 7.28 -9.43
N VAL A 83 19.95 6.30 -9.88
CA VAL A 83 19.93 4.96 -9.30
C VAL A 83 20.44 3.87 -10.23
N LYS A 84 20.69 4.19 -11.51
CA LYS A 84 21.12 3.25 -12.54
C LYS A 84 22.29 2.39 -12.09
N ASP A 85 23.34 2.99 -11.53
CA ASP A 85 24.56 2.29 -11.10
C ASP A 85 24.33 1.37 -9.88
N MET A 86 23.16 1.43 -9.25
CA MET A 86 22.79 0.53 -8.15
C MET A 86 22.07 -0.71 -8.65
N LEU A 87 21.54 -0.68 -9.87
CA LEU A 87 20.71 -1.76 -10.42
C LEU A 87 21.58 -2.93 -10.90
N GLN A 88 20.94 -4.11 -10.98
CA GLN A 88 21.54 -5.25 -11.67
C GLN A 88 21.65 -4.95 -13.17
N PRO A 89 22.65 -5.53 -13.88
CA PRO A 89 22.80 -5.33 -15.33
C PRO A 89 21.52 -5.62 -16.12
N GLU A 90 20.84 -6.70 -15.77
CA GLU A 90 19.57 -7.11 -16.41
C GLU A 90 18.42 -6.13 -16.09
N GLY A 91 18.45 -5.50 -14.91
CA GLY A 91 17.50 -4.43 -14.56
C GLY A 91 17.73 -3.18 -15.39
N ILE A 92 18.99 -2.79 -15.61
CA ILE A 92 19.37 -1.70 -16.51
C ILE A 92 18.90 -2.00 -17.93
N GLU A 93 19.20 -3.19 -18.45
CA GLU A 93 18.78 -3.63 -19.79
C GLU A 93 17.25 -3.54 -19.96
N SER A 94 16.49 -4.00 -18.96
CA SER A 94 15.03 -3.92 -18.99
C SER A 94 14.51 -2.49 -19.01
N VAL A 95 15.07 -1.61 -18.19
CA VAL A 95 14.66 -0.18 -18.18
C VAL A 95 15.05 0.50 -19.49
N GLU A 96 16.19 0.19 -20.09
CA GLU A 96 16.61 0.76 -21.36
C GLU A 96 15.79 0.22 -22.55
N THR A 97 15.29 -1.00 -22.45
CA THR A 97 14.47 -1.63 -23.49
C THR A 97 13.00 -1.20 -23.42
N TYR A 98 12.41 -1.21 -22.22
CA TYR A 98 10.97 -1.01 -22.04
C TYR A 98 10.62 0.38 -21.49
N GLY A 99 11.61 1.19 -21.11
CA GLY A 99 11.42 2.47 -20.43
C GLY A 99 11.46 2.36 -18.91
N THR A 100 11.43 3.50 -18.24
CA THR A 100 11.40 3.58 -16.76
C THR A 100 10.10 3.06 -16.17
N HIS A 101 9.05 2.95 -16.97
CA HIS A 101 7.75 2.35 -16.72
C HIS A 101 7.21 1.76 -18.02
N THR A 102 6.24 0.88 -17.92
CA THR A 102 5.57 0.23 -19.05
C THR A 102 4.07 0.10 -18.80
N ILE A 103 3.35 -0.44 -19.74
CA ILE A 103 1.92 -0.76 -19.60
C ILE A 103 1.81 -2.29 -19.60
N ASP A 104 1.10 -2.85 -18.65
CA ASP A 104 0.87 -4.29 -18.55
C ASP A 104 -0.29 -4.77 -19.43
N SER A 105 -0.63 -6.06 -19.35
CA SER A 105 -1.72 -6.67 -20.14
C SER A 105 -3.10 -6.12 -19.83
N ASP A 106 -3.29 -5.57 -18.63
CA ASP A 106 -4.55 -5.01 -18.17
C ASP A 106 -4.69 -3.51 -18.50
N GLY A 107 -3.62 -2.92 -19.05
CA GLY A 107 -3.57 -1.52 -19.44
C GLY A 107 -3.11 -0.59 -18.32
N ASP A 108 -2.59 -1.14 -17.22
CA ASP A 108 -2.12 -0.38 -16.09
C ASP A 108 -0.65 0.04 -16.26
N LEU A 109 -0.33 1.25 -15.76
CA LEU A 109 1.05 1.72 -15.66
C LEU A 109 1.78 0.94 -14.57
N VAL A 110 2.91 0.33 -14.92
CA VAL A 110 3.70 -0.50 -14.00
C VAL A 110 5.20 -0.29 -14.17
N THR A 111 5.99 -0.68 -13.18
CA THR A 111 7.44 -0.79 -13.33
C THR A 111 7.79 -1.96 -14.26
N PRO A 112 8.86 -1.88 -15.07
CA PRO A 112 9.27 -3.00 -15.93
C PRO A 112 9.77 -4.18 -15.08
N LEU A 113 9.58 -5.39 -15.60
CA LEU A 113 10.15 -6.62 -15.08
C LEU A 113 11.41 -7.02 -15.87
N ILE A 114 12.38 -7.63 -15.21
CA ILE A 114 13.55 -8.21 -15.87
C ILE A 114 13.08 -9.34 -16.80
N GLY A 115 13.46 -9.24 -18.08
CA GLY A 115 13.05 -10.19 -19.09
C GLY A 115 11.53 -10.30 -19.30
N GLY A 116 10.77 -9.36 -18.74
CA GLY A 116 9.30 -9.30 -18.86
C GLY A 116 8.51 -10.21 -17.89
N ASN A 117 9.17 -11.07 -17.12
CA ASN A 117 8.51 -12.07 -16.26
C ASN A 117 9.29 -12.48 -15.02
N ARG A 118 10.37 -11.77 -14.71
CA ARG A 118 11.17 -11.97 -13.49
C ARG A 118 10.89 -10.85 -12.50
N GLU A 119 11.82 -10.63 -11.58
CA GLU A 119 11.74 -9.56 -10.58
C GLU A 119 11.62 -8.16 -11.20
N CYS A 120 11.10 -7.22 -10.43
CA CYS A 120 11.07 -5.81 -10.80
C CYS A 120 12.46 -5.31 -11.20
N ALA A 121 12.59 -4.55 -12.28
CA ALA A 121 13.86 -4.01 -12.77
C ALA A 121 14.60 -3.12 -11.76
N TYR A 122 13.88 -2.55 -10.80
CA TYR A 122 14.44 -1.74 -9.70
C TYR A 122 14.83 -2.55 -8.47
N THR A 123 14.78 -3.89 -8.54
CA THR A 123 15.19 -4.78 -7.44
C THR A 123 16.71 -4.91 -7.39
N ILE A 124 17.25 -4.80 -6.19
CA ILE A 124 18.64 -5.11 -5.87
C ILE A 124 18.67 -6.15 -4.75
N PHE A 125 19.73 -6.94 -4.71
CA PHE A 125 19.93 -7.97 -3.68
C PHE A 125 21.08 -7.56 -2.75
N GLU A 126 20.80 -7.54 -1.45
CA GLU A 126 21.79 -7.29 -0.40
C GLU A 126 21.71 -8.39 0.64
N ASN A 127 22.79 -9.13 0.82
CA ASN A 127 22.85 -10.27 1.75
C ASN A 127 21.71 -11.30 1.54
N GLY A 128 21.30 -11.51 0.28
CA GLY A 128 20.24 -12.43 -0.08
C GLY A 128 18.82 -11.90 0.20
N ILE A 129 18.67 -10.61 0.46
CA ILE A 129 17.38 -9.93 0.63
C ILE A 129 17.15 -9.03 -0.57
N ALA A 130 15.99 -9.18 -1.23
CA ALA A 130 15.56 -8.30 -2.30
C ALA A 130 15.03 -6.98 -1.71
N THR A 131 15.52 -5.86 -2.23
CA THR A 131 15.12 -4.51 -1.82
C THR A 131 14.95 -3.61 -3.04
N CYS A 132 14.32 -2.46 -2.87
CA CYS A 132 14.11 -1.49 -3.93
C CYS A 132 15.26 -0.49 -4.00
N ALA A 133 15.93 -0.38 -5.15
CA ALA A 133 16.99 0.61 -5.36
C ALA A 133 16.51 2.06 -5.20
N LEU A 134 15.27 2.35 -5.62
CA LEU A 134 14.64 3.67 -5.44
C LEU A 134 14.51 3.99 -3.94
N GLU A 135 13.97 3.07 -3.15
CA GLU A 135 13.83 3.27 -1.70
C GLU A 135 15.19 3.43 -1.01
N LYS A 136 16.18 2.63 -1.41
CA LYS A 136 17.55 2.76 -0.88
C LYS A 136 18.17 4.12 -1.21
N ALA A 137 18.05 4.58 -2.45
CA ALA A 137 18.54 5.89 -2.88
C ALA A 137 17.83 7.04 -2.14
N TYR A 138 16.53 6.90 -1.88
CA TYR A 138 15.76 7.84 -1.08
C TYR A 138 16.32 7.95 0.35
N PHE A 139 16.53 6.83 1.05
CA PHE A 139 17.13 6.85 2.38
C PHE A 139 18.58 7.35 2.42
N GLN A 140 19.30 7.25 1.30
CA GLN A 140 20.62 7.87 1.14
C GLN A 140 20.57 9.37 0.81
N GLY A 141 19.38 9.96 0.67
CA GLY A 141 19.19 11.35 0.31
C GLY A 141 19.57 11.68 -1.14
N LYS A 142 19.70 10.68 -2.02
CA LYS A 142 20.08 10.88 -3.43
C LYS A 142 18.89 11.32 -4.30
N ILE A 143 17.68 10.90 -3.95
CA ILE A 143 16.45 11.20 -4.67
C ILE A 143 15.32 11.54 -3.68
N SER A 144 14.31 12.25 -4.13
CA SER A 144 13.10 12.58 -3.36
C SER A 144 11.99 11.52 -3.47
N PHE A 145 11.99 10.71 -4.51
CA PHE A 145 11.03 9.66 -4.76
C PHE A 145 11.40 8.39 -3.98
N ARG A 146 10.59 8.02 -2.98
CA ARG A 146 10.93 6.86 -2.14
C ARG A 146 10.82 5.54 -2.91
N LYS A 147 9.63 5.23 -3.45
CA LYS A 147 9.26 4.07 -4.27
C LYS A 147 7.81 4.20 -4.71
N PRO A 148 7.30 3.39 -5.64
CA PRO A 148 5.87 3.38 -5.99
C PRO A 148 4.99 3.32 -4.75
N VAL A 149 3.92 4.12 -4.74
CA VAL A 149 3.00 4.16 -3.59
C VAL A 149 2.32 2.81 -3.38
N SER A 150 2.08 2.06 -4.46
CA SER A 150 1.58 0.69 -4.40
C SER A 150 2.50 -0.25 -3.60
N CYS A 151 3.82 -0.16 -3.79
CA CYS A 151 4.80 -0.91 -3.01
C CYS A 151 4.89 -0.42 -1.55
N HIS A 152 4.71 0.88 -1.32
CA HIS A 152 4.74 1.44 0.04
C HIS A 152 3.51 1.04 0.85
N LEU A 153 2.36 0.90 0.19
CA LEU A 153 1.09 0.49 0.79
C LEU A 153 0.96 -1.03 0.97
N TYR A 154 1.77 -1.84 0.26
CA TYR A 154 1.62 -3.28 0.31
C TYR A 154 1.75 -3.83 1.75
N PRO A 155 0.83 -4.67 2.24
CA PRO A 155 -0.20 -5.45 1.52
C PRO A 155 -1.56 -4.77 1.33
N ILE A 156 -1.69 -3.48 1.49
CA ILE A 156 -2.91 -2.78 1.10
C ILE A 156 -2.90 -2.54 -0.41
N ARG A 157 -3.99 -2.94 -1.08
CA ARG A 157 -4.27 -2.68 -2.49
C ARG A 157 -5.41 -1.68 -2.62
N ILE A 158 -5.24 -0.74 -3.55
CA ILE A 158 -6.26 0.27 -3.86
C ILE A 158 -6.83 -0.03 -5.23
N GLN A 159 -8.15 -0.22 -5.29
CA GLN A 159 -8.89 -0.33 -6.53
C GLN A 159 -9.68 0.94 -6.75
N LYS A 160 -9.43 1.64 -7.86
CA LYS A 160 -10.18 2.83 -8.22
C LYS A 160 -11.55 2.43 -8.76
N LEU A 161 -12.61 2.88 -8.11
CA LEU A 161 -13.99 2.78 -8.55
C LEU A 161 -14.43 4.14 -9.09
N LYS A 162 -15.59 4.19 -9.77
CA LYS A 162 -16.10 5.42 -10.41
C LYS A 162 -16.16 6.64 -9.46
N ASN A 163 -16.54 6.42 -8.19
CA ASN A 163 -16.75 7.50 -7.22
C ASN A 163 -15.93 7.33 -5.93
N PHE A 164 -15.27 6.22 -5.74
CA PHE A 164 -14.55 5.85 -4.52
C PHE A 164 -13.26 5.10 -4.85
N ASP A 165 -12.31 5.16 -3.94
CA ASP A 165 -11.21 4.20 -3.88
C ASP A 165 -11.59 3.08 -2.91
N ALA A 166 -11.53 1.82 -3.35
CA ALA A 166 -11.66 0.66 -2.47
C ALA A 166 -10.27 0.31 -1.91
N VAL A 167 -10.16 0.34 -0.59
CA VAL A 167 -8.91 0.09 0.15
C VAL A 167 -9.02 -1.29 0.78
N ASN A 168 -8.32 -2.27 0.20
CA ASN A 168 -8.43 -3.68 0.56
C ASN A 168 -7.11 -4.22 1.12
N TYR A 169 -7.21 -5.24 1.98
CA TYR A 169 -6.08 -6.02 2.43
C TYR A 169 -5.86 -7.21 1.49
N ASP A 170 -4.69 -7.29 0.89
CA ASP A 170 -4.28 -8.38 0.01
C ASP A 170 -3.62 -9.51 0.80
N ARG A 171 -4.06 -10.75 0.55
CA ARG A 171 -3.54 -11.95 1.23
C ARG A 171 -2.68 -12.74 0.26
N TRP A 172 -1.39 -12.62 0.41
CA TRP A 172 -0.42 -13.34 -0.39
C TRP A 172 0.45 -14.24 0.48
N ASP A 173 0.62 -15.49 0.08
CA ASP A 173 1.31 -16.52 0.88
C ASP A 173 2.77 -16.15 1.20
N VAL A 174 3.43 -15.39 0.32
CA VAL A 174 4.79 -14.88 0.54
C VAL A 174 4.90 -13.99 1.79
N CYS A 175 3.78 -13.42 2.26
CA CYS A 175 3.70 -12.59 3.45
C CYS A 175 3.27 -13.35 4.72
N SER A 176 3.18 -14.67 4.69
CA SER A 176 2.73 -15.48 5.84
C SER A 176 3.57 -15.23 7.11
N ALA A 177 4.88 -15.02 6.96
CA ALA A 177 5.77 -14.67 8.08
C ALA A 177 5.43 -13.30 8.68
N ALA A 178 5.10 -12.32 7.85
CA ALA A 178 4.71 -10.98 8.28
C ALA A 178 3.38 -10.98 9.05
N CYS A 179 2.40 -11.81 8.62
CA CYS A 179 1.15 -12.00 9.34
C CYS A 179 1.41 -12.60 10.73
N LYS A 180 2.26 -13.65 10.83
CA LYS A 180 2.64 -14.27 12.12
C LYS A 180 3.32 -13.27 13.05
N LEU A 181 4.26 -12.47 12.55
CA LEU A 181 4.94 -11.44 13.33
C LEU A 181 3.94 -10.36 13.78
N GLY A 182 3.06 -9.92 12.89
CA GLY A 182 2.00 -8.97 13.20
C GLY A 182 1.07 -9.44 14.32
N GLU A 183 0.67 -10.71 14.30
CA GLU A 183 -0.13 -11.33 15.37
C GLU A 183 0.63 -11.36 16.71
N GLN A 184 1.90 -11.75 16.70
CA GLN A 184 2.75 -11.77 17.89
C GLN A 184 2.90 -10.38 18.52
N LEU A 185 3.10 -9.36 17.68
CA LEU A 185 3.26 -7.98 18.10
C LEU A 185 1.93 -7.24 18.28
N LYS A 186 0.80 -7.85 17.91
CA LYS A 186 -0.56 -7.27 17.95
C LYS A 186 -0.67 -5.95 17.19
N VAL A 187 0.02 -5.82 16.05
CA VAL A 187 0.05 -4.60 15.25
C VAL A 187 -0.91 -4.73 14.06
N PRO A 188 -2.04 -3.97 14.04
CA PRO A 188 -2.93 -3.91 12.88
C PRO A 188 -2.22 -3.36 11.65
N VAL A 189 -2.58 -3.87 10.46
CA VAL A 189 -1.93 -3.48 9.20
C VAL A 189 -2.02 -1.97 8.93
N TYR A 190 -3.15 -1.32 9.25
CA TYR A 190 -3.27 0.13 9.06
C TYR A 190 -2.31 0.94 9.96
N LYS A 191 -1.96 0.42 11.15
CA LYS A 191 -0.96 1.05 12.02
C LYS A 191 0.45 0.84 11.50
N PHE A 192 0.76 -0.36 11.01
CA PHE A 192 2.04 -0.67 10.38
C PHE A 192 2.29 0.21 9.14
N LEU A 193 1.26 0.45 8.34
CA LEU A 193 1.32 1.23 7.10
C LEU A 193 0.94 2.72 7.27
N LYS A 194 1.00 3.25 8.50
CA LYS A 194 0.64 4.64 8.78
C LYS A 194 1.25 5.63 7.80
N ASP A 195 2.57 5.57 7.60
CA ASP A 195 3.28 6.54 6.76
C ASP A 195 2.89 6.43 5.27
N ALA A 196 2.63 5.20 4.81
CA ALA A 196 2.17 4.95 3.45
C ALA A 196 0.74 5.49 3.22
N LEU A 197 -0.15 5.27 4.19
CA LEU A 197 -1.52 5.77 4.16
C LEU A 197 -1.58 7.29 4.24
N ILE A 198 -0.75 7.91 5.10
CA ILE A 198 -0.62 9.37 5.19
C ILE A 198 -0.07 9.93 3.86
N ARG A 199 0.95 9.29 3.27
CA ARG A 199 1.48 9.70 1.95
C ARG A 199 0.39 9.68 0.87
N LYS A 200 -0.49 8.67 0.91
CA LYS A 200 -1.53 8.49 -0.11
C LYS A 200 -2.73 9.40 0.07
N TYR A 201 -3.24 9.52 1.28
CA TYR A 201 -4.54 10.15 1.56
C TYR A 201 -4.46 11.39 2.46
N GLY A 202 -3.30 11.66 3.04
CA GLY A 202 -3.10 12.76 3.98
C GLY A 202 -3.31 12.38 5.46
N PRO A 203 -2.80 13.23 6.38
CA PRO A 203 -2.87 12.96 7.81
C PRO A 203 -4.29 13.03 8.37
N GLU A 204 -5.16 13.89 7.84
CA GLU A 204 -6.56 14.03 8.27
C GLU A 204 -7.33 12.74 8.01
N TRP A 205 -7.18 12.15 6.81
CA TRP A 205 -7.80 10.89 6.45
C TRP A 205 -7.32 9.75 7.37
N TYR A 206 -6.02 9.69 7.66
CA TYR A 206 -5.47 8.67 8.56
C TYR A 206 -6.00 8.82 9.99
N ASN A 207 -6.17 10.03 10.48
CA ASN A 207 -6.75 10.29 11.79
C ASN A 207 -8.22 9.85 11.85
N GLU A 208 -9.00 10.10 10.79
CA GLU A 208 -10.38 9.64 10.67
C GLU A 208 -10.45 8.09 10.64
N LEU A 209 -9.59 7.43 9.86
CA LEU A 209 -9.47 5.98 9.86
C LEU A 209 -9.16 5.44 11.26
N SER A 210 -8.20 6.03 11.95
CA SER A 210 -7.79 5.57 13.29
C SER A 210 -8.92 5.69 14.30
N LEU A 211 -9.67 6.79 14.28
CA LEU A 211 -10.83 6.99 15.16
C LEU A 211 -11.94 5.99 14.84
N ALA A 212 -12.25 5.79 13.56
CA ALA A 212 -13.27 4.83 13.12
C ALA A 212 -12.90 3.40 13.51
N ALA A 213 -11.60 3.04 13.37
CA ALA A 213 -11.10 1.73 13.78
C ALA A 213 -11.22 1.51 15.28
N GLU A 214 -10.89 2.50 16.13
CA GLU A 214 -11.05 2.40 17.58
C GLU A 214 -12.51 2.22 17.99
N MET A 215 -13.42 2.99 17.38
CA MET A 215 -14.86 2.87 17.65
C MET A 215 -15.39 1.49 17.25
N TYR A 216 -14.99 1.01 16.05
CA TYR A 216 -15.39 -0.30 15.56
C TYR A 216 -14.89 -1.44 16.45
N LEU A 217 -13.61 -1.42 16.85
CA LEU A 217 -13.03 -2.47 17.70
C LEU A 217 -13.68 -2.49 19.10
N LYS A 218 -13.99 -1.34 19.67
CA LYS A 218 -14.72 -1.26 20.95
C LYS A 218 -16.13 -1.84 20.87
N SER A 219 -16.83 -1.63 19.75
CA SER A 219 -18.20 -2.18 19.57
C SER A 219 -18.24 -3.70 19.44
N LYS A 220 -17.10 -4.36 19.25
CA LYS A 220 -16.97 -5.82 19.22
C LYS A 220 -16.68 -6.44 20.59
N GLU A 221 -16.24 -5.64 21.56
CA GLU A 221 -15.94 -6.10 22.92
C GLU A 221 -17.16 -6.07 23.84
N ASP A 222 -18.20 -5.32 23.45
CA ASP A 222 -19.53 -5.23 24.12
C ASP A 222 -20.49 -6.30 23.57
#